data_81700c3ef1468d8cd0e47ba57385ad3c
#
_entry.id   81700c3ef1468d8cd0e47ba57385ad3c
#
_cell.length_a   1.000
_cell.length_b   1.000
_cell.length_c   1.000
_cell.angle_alpha   90.00
_cell.angle_beta   90.00
_cell.angle_gamma   90.00
#
_symmetry.space_group_name_H-M   'P 1'
#
loop_
_entity.id
_entity.type
_entity.pdbx_description
1 polymer ?
#
loop_
_entity_poly.entity_id
_entity_poly.type
_entity_poly.pdbx_seq_one_letter_code
_entity_poly.pdbx_strand_id
1 'polypeptide(L)'
;IKDRVQTNVLAAVQGTVPGVTVISRPGSTPSINFRGRGNLGTSSPLYVIDGAIADADLFSNLDPNSIETISFLKDASSSAIYGSRAAYGVVLVTTKRGQKEKMNVSYSGYVGMKMPTYLPDVLDSWDYATLLNEAFYNRDASNGKNAAYSEDEIKWFRDGSKPDYYPNTKWADLVLDNPVVTTQHSLNFSGGSDKVRFFSGLGYLYDDKFMPGQSSQRYNLDINVAA
;
A
#
# COMPACT_ATOMS: atom_id res chain seq x y z
N ILE A 1 -2.48 14.88 6.24
CA ILE A 1 -1.96 13.97 5.20
C ILE A 1 -0.46 14.19 5.02
N LYS A 2 0.02 15.41 4.96
CA LYS A 2 1.46 15.74 4.77
C LYS A 2 2.39 15.15 5.82
N ASP A 3 1.92 14.99 7.05
CA ASP A 3 2.72 14.46 8.18
C ASP A 3 2.79 12.93 8.23
N ARG A 4 2.10 12.26 7.32
CA ARG A 4 2.15 10.81 7.19
C ARG A 4 3.05 10.40 6.02
N VAL A 5 4.12 9.73 6.35
CA VAL A 5 5.03 9.12 5.36
C VAL A 5 4.34 7.91 4.74
N GLN A 6 3.67 8.13 3.61
CA GLN A 6 2.96 7.08 2.87
C GLN A 6 3.24 7.24 1.37
N THR A 7 3.52 6.14 0.72
CA THR A 7 3.81 6.10 -0.72
C THR A 7 2.58 6.31 -1.60
N ASN A 8 1.38 6.24 -0.99
CA ASN A 8 0.10 6.33 -1.69
C ASN A 8 -0.86 7.26 -0.92
N VAL A 9 -1.51 8.18 -1.63
CA VAL A 9 -2.48 9.13 -1.05
C VAL A 9 -3.62 8.43 -0.33
N LEU A 10 -4.11 7.31 -0.86
CA LEU A 10 -5.19 6.52 -0.24
C LEU A 10 -4.79 5.99 1.15
N ALA A 11 -3.56 5.49 1.28
CA ALA A 11 -3.06 5.01 2.56
C ALA A 11 -2.88 6.16 3.57
N ALA A 12 -2.51 7.37 3.10
CA ALA A 12 -2.39 8.54 3.95
C ALA A 12 -3.74 9.00 4.54
N VAL A 13 -4.83 8.74 3.84
CA VAL A 13 -6.21 9.09 4.26
C VAL A 13 -6.78 8.08 5.26
N GLN A 14 -6.24 6.87 5.33
CA GLN A 14 -6.75 5.82 6.21
C GLN A 14 -6.85 6.27 7.67
N GLY A 15 -8.04 6.13 8.26
CA GLY A 15 -8.32 6.50 9.66
C GLY A 15 -8.36 8.01 9.95
N THR A 16 -8.26 8.88 8.94
CA THR A 16 -8.33 10.33 9.14
C THR A 16 -9.76 10.89 8.99
N VAL A 17 -10.62 10.18 8.27
CA VAL A 17 -11.97 10.65 7.96
C VAL A 17 -13.01 9.66 8.45
N PRO A 18 -13.94 10.07 9.36
CA PRO A 18 -15.00 9.19 9.84
C PRO A 18 -15.88 8.67 8.70
N GLY A 19 -16.23 7.37 8.72
CA GLY A 19 -17.08 6.73 7.72
C GLY A 19 -16.41 6.51 6.36
N VAL A 20 -15.10 6.65 6.27
CA VAL A 20 -14.28 6.25 5.12
C VAL A 20 -13.44 5.05 5.50
N THR A 21 -13.66 3.93 4.82
CA THR A 21 -12.85 2.72 4.99
C THR A 21 -11.89 2.60 3.83
N VAL A 22 -10.59 2.56 4.12
CA VAL A 22 -9.55 2.28 3.13
C VAL A 22 -9.13 0.82 3.29
N ILE A 23 -9.27 0.05 2.22
CA ILE A 23 -8.84 -1.34 2.18
C ILE A 23 -7.56 -1.40 1.37
N SER A 24 -6.45 -1.71 2.05
CA SER A 24 -5.15 -1.93 1.43
C SER A 24 -4.78 -3.40 1.55
N ARG A 25 -4.45 -4.03 0.43
CA ARG A 25 -3.96 -5.41 0.37
C ARG A 25 -2.58 -5.42 -0.27
N PRO A 26 -1.68 -6.29 0.16
CA PRO A 26 -0.39 -6.48 -0.51
C PRO A 26 -0.60 -6.79 -2.00
N GLY A 27 0.15 -6.11 -2.87
CA GLY A 27 0.09 -6.33 -4.32
C GLY A 27 -1.12 -5.76 -5.05
N SER A 28 -2.00 -5.00 -4.38
CA SER A 28 -3.15 -4.34 -5.02
C SER A 28 -3.21 -2.84 -4.71
N THR A 29 -3.80 -2.07 -5.62
CA THR A 29 -4.10 -0.66 -5.37
C THR A 29 -5.09 -0.55 -4.21
N PRO A 30 -4.82 0.28 -3.19
CA PRO A 30 -5.76 0.51 -2.11
C PRO A 30 -7.09 1.04 -2.64
N SER A 31 -8.19 0.63 -2.04
CA SER A 31 -9.53 1.06 -2.42
C SER A 31 -10.23 1.79 -1.27
N ILE A 32 -11.01 2.80 -1.62
CA ILE A 32 -11.89 3.51 -0.67
C ILE A 32 -13.30 2.93 -0.77
N ASN A 33 -13.93 2.80 0.38
CA ASN A 33 -15.33 2.45 0.49
C ASN A 33 -16.04 3.39 1.48
N PHE A 34 -17.20 3.92 1.08
CA PHE A 34 -18.10 4.68 1.93
C PHE A 34 -19.30 3.80 2.30
N ARG A 35 -19.65 3.74 3.59
CA ARG A 35 -20.86 3.05 4.08
C ARG A 35 -20.95 1.54 3.78
N GLY A 36 -19.81 0.86 3.55
CA GLY A 36 -19.80 -0.57 3.26
C GLY A 36 -20.08 -0.92 1.79
N ARG A 37 -20.15 -2.21 1.48
CA ARG A 37 -20.44 -2.69 0.12
C ARG A 37 -21.95 -2.69 -0.11
N GLY A 38 -22.40 -1.87 -1.06
CA GLY A 38 -23.82 -1.74 -1.40
C GLY A 38 -24.33 -2.77 -2.43
N ASN A 39 -23.43 -3.48 -3.11
CA ASN A 39 -23.78 -4.50 -4.10
C ASN A 39 -22.69 -5.57 -4.22
N LEU A 40 -22.95 -6.61 -5.03
CA LEU A 40 -21.99 -7.68 -5.35
C LEU A 40 -20.92 -7.26 -6.37
N GLY A 41 -21.09 -6.11 -7.01
CA GLY A 41 -20.15 -5.55 -7.98
C GLY A 41 -19.16 -4.55 -7.36
N THR A 42 -18.78 -3.54 -8.14
CA THR A 42 -17.88 -2.48 -7.70
C THR A 42 -18.64 -1.42 -6.92
N SER A 43 -18.17 -1.09 -5.71
CA SER A 43 -18.66 0.01 -4.87
C SER A 43 -17.61 1.11 -4.71
N SER A 44 -16.81 1.35 -5.76
CA SER A 44 -15.78 2.39 -5.75
C SER A 44 -16.42 3.77 -5.88
N PRO A 45 -15.96 4.77 -5.13
CA PRO A 45 -16.41 6.14 -5.30
C PRO A 45 -15.94 6.72 -6.64
N LEU A 46 -16.57 7.79 -7.06
CA LEU A 46 -16.11 8.62 -8.17
C LEU A 46 -14.95 9.50 -7.69
N TYR A 47 -13.86 9.55 -8.44
CA TYR A 47 -12.77 10.47 -8.19
C TYR A 47 -12.87 11.69 -9.10
N VAL A 48 -12.70 12.87 -8.54
CA VAL A 48 -12.72 14.14 -9.28
C VAL A 48 -11.49 14.94 -8.85
N ILE A 49 -10.61 15.23 -9.79
CA ILE A 49 -9.38 15.99 -9.58
C ILE A 49 -9.49 17.29 -10.35
N ASP A 50 -9.46 18.42 -9.65
CA ASP A 50 -9.61 19.78 -10.21
C ASP A 50 -10.82 19.94 -11.14
N GLY A 51 -11.93 19.25 -10.84
CA GLY A 51 -13.16 19.25 -11.61
C GLY A 51 -13.22 18.21 -12.74
N ALA A 52 -12.13 17.52 -13.06
CA ALA A 52 -12.09 16.45 -14.05
C ALA A 52 -12.31 15.07 -13.38
N ILE A 53 -13.11 14.23 -14.03
CA ILE A 53 -13.32 12.84 -13.58
C ILE A 53 -12.05 12.04 -13.83
N ALA A 54 -11.58 11.33 -12.81
CA ALA A 54 -10.39 10.51 -12.82
C ALA A 54 -10.70 9.08 -12.35
N ASP A 55 -9.76 8.17 -12.56
CA ASP A 55 -9.80 6.83 -12.00
C ASP A 55 -9.07 6.75 -10.65
N ALA A 56 -9.22 5.59 -9.98
CA ALA A 56 -8.59 5.33 -8.68
C ALA A 56 -7.06 5.30 -8.78
N ASP A 57 -6.52 4.82 -9.90
CA ASP A 57 -5.08 4.69 -10.10
C ASP A 57 -4.44 6.07 -10.28
N LEU A 58 -5.05 6.96 -11.05
CA LEU A 58 -4.58 8.33 -11.18
C LEU A 58 -4.57 9.05 -9.83
N PHE A 59 -5.67 8.93 -9.05
CA PHE A 59 -5.74 9.51 -7.70
C PHE A 59 -4.66 8.92 -6.77
N SER A 60 -4.46 7.62 -6.78
CA SER A 60 -3.49 6.95 -5.90
C SER A 60 -2.04 7.32 -6.22
N ASN A 61 -1.77 7.71 -7.47
CA ASN A 61 -0.45 8.07 -7.97
C ASN A 61 -0.14 9.58 -7.88
N LEU A 62 -1.06 10.42 -7.39
CA LEU A 62 -0.77 11.83 -7.12
C LEU A 62 0.37 11.96 -6.08
N ASP A 63 1.15 13.02 -6.21
CA ASP A 63 2.06 13.41 -5.13
C ASP A 63 1.23 14.05 -3.99
N PRO A 64 1.28 13.51 -2.75
CA PRO A 64 0.59 14.14 -1.61
C PRO A 64 0.97 15.61 -1.40
N ASN A 65 2.18 16.01 -1.82
CA ASN A 65 2.66 17.38 -1.69
C ASN A 65 2.07 18.35 -2.72
N SER A 66 1.51 17.86 -3.83
CA SER A 66 0.79 18.68 -4.81
C SER A 66 -0.68 18.91 -4.44
N ILE A 67 -1.20 18.17 -3.46
CA ILE A 67 -2.60 18.27 -3.04
C ILE A 67 -2.78 19.44 -2.05
N GLU A 68 -3.79 20.24 -2.30
CA GLU A 68 -4.26 21.30 -1.38
C GLU A 68 -5.32 20.76 -0.44
N THR A 69 -6.41 20.19 -0.99
CA THR A 69 -7.53 19.64 -0.21
C THR A 69 -8.04 18.33 -0.78
N ILE A 70 -8.56 17.46 0.10
CA ILE A 70 -9.34 16.29 -0.26
C ILE A 70 -10.66 16.35 0.50
N SER A 71 -11.76 16.29 -0.23
CA SER A 71 -13.12 16.29 0.32
C SER A 71 -13.84 15.00 -0.05
N PHE A 72 -14.58 14.44 0.90
CA PHE A 72 -15.32 13.20 0.75
C PHE A 72 -16.84 13.49 0.79
N LEU A 73 -17.47 13.47 -0.38
CA LEU A 73 -18.91 13.67 -0.50
C LEU A 73 -19.61 12.31 -0.34
N LYS A 74 -20.14 12.08 0.85
CA LYS A 74 -20.76 10.79 1.23
C LYS A 74 -22.27 10.80 1.06
N ASP A 75 -22.88 12.00 1.03
CA ASP A 75 -24.33 12.16 1.01
C ASP A 75 -24.83 12.30 -0.41
N ALA A 76 -26.01 11.69 -0.66
CA ALA A 76 -26.61 11.71 -1.99
C ALA A 76 -26.88 13.14 -2.50
N SER A 77 -27.25 14.07 -1.60
CA SER A 77 -27.48 15.46 -1.96
C SER A 77 -26.22 16.18 -2.44
N SER A 78 -25.08 15.94 -1.79
CA SER A 78 -23.81 16.58 -2.17
C SER A 78 -23.15 15.91 -3.40
N SER A 79 -23.46 14.64 -3.66
CA SER A 79 -22.96 13.92 -4.82
C SER A 79 -23.86 14.01 -6.05
N ALA A 80 -25.09 14.54 -5.92
CA ALA A 80 -26.09 14.60 -6.98
C ALA A 80 -25.62 15.32 -8.26
N ILE A 81 -24.77 16.34 -8.12
CA ILE A 81 -24.21 17.09 -9.27
C ILE A 81 -23.36 16.22 -10.21
N TYR A 82 -22.87 15.07 -9.73
CA TYR A 82 -22.06 14.14 -10.51
C TYR A 82 -22.86 12.96 -11.09
N GLY A 83 -24.21 12.98 -10.90
CA GLY A 83 -25.14 11.99 -11.46
C GLY A 83 -25.00 10.58 -10.91
N SER A 84 -25.44 9.59 -11.68
CA SER A 84 -25.46 8.17 -11.28
C SER A 84 -24.09 7.56 -10.97
N ARG A 85 -23.03 8.12 -11.54
CA ARG A 85 -21.65 7.71 -11.27
C ARG A 85 -21.21 7.93 -9.81
N ALA A 86 -21.87 8.87 -9.12
CA ALA A 86 -21.59 9.23 -7.74
C ALA A 86 -22.42 8.44 -6.71
N ALA A 87 -23.10 7.38 -7.12
CA ALA A 87 -23.96 6.57 -6.24
C ALA A 87 -23.24 6.01 -5.00
N TYR A 88 -21.93 5.77 -5.11
CA TYR A 88 -21.08 5.31 -4.02
C TYR A 88 -20.23 6.42 -3.37
N GLY A 89 -20.61 7.69 -3.60
CA GLY A 89 -19.90 8.87 -3.11
C GLY A 89 -18.86 9.42 -4.08
N VAL A 90 -18.29 10.56 -3.72
CA VAL A 90 -17.27 11.25 -4.52
C VAL A 90 -16.07 11.62 -3.67
N VAL A 91 -14.89 11.38 -4.19
CA VAL A 91 -13.62 11.91 -3.67
C VAL A 91 -13.24 13.11 -4.52
N LEU A 92 -13.35 14.29 -3.94
CA LEU A 92 -13.02 15.55 -4.62
C LEU A 92 -11.61 15.97 -4.18
N VAL A 93 -10.71 16.11 -5.12
CA VAL A 93 -9.33 16.55 -4.91
C VAL A 93 -9.12 17.89 -5.57
N THR A 94 -8.55 18.83 -4.83
CA THR A 94 -8.07 20.09 -5.37
C THR A 94 -6.56 20.11 -5.25
N THR A 95 -5.87 20.33 -6.35
CA THR A 95 -4.42 20.49 -6.36
C THR A 95 -4.02 21.93 -6.01
N LYS A 96 -2.78 22.11 -5.57
CA LYS A 96 -2.26 23.42 -5.23
C LYS A 96 -2.23 24.33 -6.45
N ARG A 97 -2.58 25.59 -6.23
CA ARG A 97 -2.54 26.66 -7.22
C ARG A 97 -1.53 27.70 -6.83
N GLY A 98 -1.02 28.43 -7.81
CA GLY A 98 -0.18 29.59 -7.56
C GLY A 98 -0.96 30.67 -6.78
N GLN A 99 -0.29 31.33 -5.86
CA GLN A 99 -0.83 32.48 -5.12
C GLN A 99 -0.16 33.76 -5.57
N LYS A 100 -0.82 34.89 -5.30
CA LYS A 100 -0.24 36.23 -5.55
C LYS A 100 0.82 36.53 -4.51
N GLU A 101 2.01 36.07 -4.74
CA GLU A 101 3.14 36.28 -3.86
C GLU A 101 4.47 36.12 -4.63
N LYS A 102 5.57 36.51 -3.97
CA LYS A 102 6.91 36.25 -4.48
C LYS A 102 7.11 34.74 -4.69
N MET A 103 7.96 34.40 -5.65
CA MET A 103 8.30 32.99 -5.91
C MET A 103 8.73 32.29 -4.62
N ASN A 104 8.04 31.24 -4.30
CA ASN A 104 8.31 30.34 -3.18
C ASN A 104 8.80 29.01 -3.72
N VAL A 105 9.89 28.49 -3.17
CA VAL A 105 10.44 27.19 -3.50
C VAL A 105 10.40 26.35 -2.24
N SER A 106 9.75 25.19 -2.30
CA SER A 106 9.70 24.27 -1.17
C SER A 106 10.17 22.88 -1.59
N TYR A 107 11.07 22.31 -0.79
CA TYR A 107 11.52 20.94 -0.91
C TYR A 107 11.05 20.13 0.28
N SER A 108 10.56 18.93 -0.01
CA SER A 108 10.18 17.93 1.00
C SER A 108 10.77 16.59 0.58
N GLY A 109 11.41 15.90 1.51
CA GLY A 109 12.00 14.61 1.23
C GLY A 109 12.06 13.74 2.47
N TYR A 110 11.96 12.43 2.28
CA TYR A 110 12.21 11.44 3.33
C TYR A 110 12.88 10.19 2.76
N VAL A 111 13.57 9.50 3.65
CA VAL A 111 14.09 8.14 3.45
C VAL A 111 13.55 7.29 4.58
N GLY A 112 12.98 6.14 4.26
CA GLY A 112 12.41 5.23 5.23
C GLY A 112 12.81 3.79 4.97
N MET A 113 12.78 2.98 6.03
CA MET A 113 12.91 1.54 5.94
C MET A 113 11.56 0.90 6.29
N LYS A 114 11.15 -0.08 5.51
CA LYS A 114 9.94 -0.87 5.76
C LYS A 114 10.37 -2.26 6.20
N MET A 115 9.68 -2.76 7.23
CA MET A 115 9.84 -4.13 7.73
C MET A 115 8.46 -4.75 7.91
N PRO A 116 8.29 -6.05 7.69
CA PRO A 116 7.06 -6.73 8.05
C PRO A 116 6.79 -6.55 9.54
N THR A 117 5.60 -6.13 9.91
CA THR A 117 5.21 -5.97 11.31
C THR A 117 5.12 -7.30 12.03
N TYR A 118 4.78 -8.35 11.31
CA TYR A 118 4.65 -9.71 11.81
C TYR A 118 4.88 -10.69 10.68
N LEU A 119 5.72 -11.67 10.90
CA LEU A 119 5.83 -12.88 10.09
C LEU A 119 5.39 -14.04 10.98
N PRO A 120 4.54 -14.96 10.46
CA PRO A 120 4.17 -16.14 11.23
C PRO A 120 5.39 -16.97 11.61
N ASP A 121 5.51 -17.35 12.87
CA ASP A 121 6.47 -18.35 13.27
C ASP A 121 6.08 -19.69 12.66
N VAL A 122 6.97 -20.26 11.89
CA VAL A 122 6.80 -21.59 11.31
C VAL A 122 7.66 -22.59 12.07
N LEU A 123 7.16 -23.82 12.19
CA LEU A 123 7.87 -24.90 12.82
C LEU A 123 9.14 -25.25 12.02
N ASP A 124 10.17 -25.65 12.73
CA ASP A 124 11.29 -26.31 12.10
C ASP A 124 10.89 -27.67 11.52
N SER A 125 11.61 -28.16 10.51
CA SER A 125 11.24 -29.37 9.77
C SER A 125 11.14 -30.60 10.67
N TRP A 126 12.00 -30.74 11.69
CA TRP A 126 11.95 -31.86 12.63
C TRP A 126 10.74 -31.80 13.56
N ASP A 127 10.31 -30.61 13.98
CA ASP A 127 9.11 -30.43 14.80
C ASP A 127 7.85 -30.72 13.99
N TYR A 128 7.81 -30.23 12.73
CA TYR A 128 6.75 -30.57 11.80
C TYR A 128 6.64 -32.08 11.59
N ALA A 129 7.77 -32.78 11.32
CA ALA A 129 7.79 -34.22 11.09
C ALA A 129 7.31 -35.00 12.35
N THR A 130 7.71 -34.53 13.53
CA THR A 130 7.28 -35.12 14.81
C THR A 130 5.79 -34.96 15.03
N LEU A 131 5.26 -33.75 14.85
CA LEU A 131 3.83 -33.46 15.03
C LEU A 131 2.96 -34.16 13.97
N LEU A 132 3.48 -34.33 12.74
CA LEU A 132 2.76 -35.08 11.73
C LEU A 132 2.67 -36.56 12.08
N ASN A 133 3.73 -37.16 12.59
CA ASN A 133 3.68 -38.52 13.12
C ASN A 133 2.66 -38.67 14.24
N GLU A 134 2.63 -37.73 15.18
CA GLU A 134 1.64 -37.70 16.26
C GLU A 134 0.20 -37.59 15.71
N ALA A 135 -0.02 -36.74 14.72
CA ALA A 135 -1.33 -36.59 14.08
C ALA A 135 -1.80 -37.90 13.41
N PHE A 136 -0.90 -38.62 12.73
CA PHE A 136 -1.23 -39.92 12.14
C PHE A 136 -1.55 -40.96 13.21
N TYR A 137 -0.77 -41.02 14.29
CA TYR A 137 -1.01 -41.91 15.41
C TYR A 137 -2.35 -41.62 16.13
N ASN A 138 -2.63 -40.34 16.36
CA ASN A 138 -3.90 -39.93 17.02
C ASN A 138 -5.14 -40.19 16.16
N ARG A 139 -4.98 -40.15 14.83
CA ARG A 139 -6.05 -40.53 13.90
C ARG A 139 -6.34 -42.02 13.92
N ASP A 140 -5.31 -42.85 13.95
CA ASP A 140 -5.41 -44.30 14.03
C ASP A 140 -4.09 -44.87 14.61
N ALA A 141 -4.17 -45.39 15.83
CA ALA A 141 -3.03 -45.95 16.54
C ALA A 141 -2.37 -47.17 15.84
N SER A 142 -3.11 -47.83 14.93
CA SER A 142 -2.57 -48.91 14.12
C SER A 142 -1.49 -48.49 13.14
N ASN A 143 -1.40 -47.19 12.80
CA ASN A 143 -0.38 -46.64 11.94
C ASN A 143 1.03 -46.71 12.57
N GLY A 144 1.13 -46.84 13.91
CA GLY A 144 2.38 -46.71 14.62
C GLY A 144 2.86 -45.29 14.81
N LYS A 145 3.88 -45.08 15.65
CA LYS A 145 4.38 -43.75 16.05
C LYS A 145 5.19 -43.02 14.98
N ASN A 146 5.72 -43.75 13.99
CA ASN A 146 6.59 -43.22 12.95
C ASN A 146 6.01 -43.43 11.54
N ALA A 147 4.70 -43.18 11.39
CA ALA A 147 3.95 -43.50 10.17
C ALA A 147 4.29 -42.62 8.97
N ALA A 148 4.66 -41.36 9.20
CA ALA A 148 5.01 -40.40 8.15
C ALA A 148 6.52 -40.25 7.98
N TYR A 149 7.24 -40.16 9.09
CA TYR A 149 8.70 -40.01 9.15
C TYR A 149 9.32 -40.94 10.15
N SER A 150 10.42 -41.60 9.78
CA SER A 150 11.22 -42.44 10.68
C SER A 150 12.03 -41.57 11.66
N GLU A 151 12.54 -42.18 12.73
CA GLU A 151 13.40 -41.50 13.71
C GLU A 151 14.72 -41.00 13.08
N ASP A 152 15.25 -41.76 12.11
CA ASP A 152 16.47 -41.37 11.39
C ASP A 152 16.22 -40.14 10.52
N GLU A 153 15.06 -40.03 9.83
CA GLU A 153 14.67 -38.87 9.03
C GLU A 153 14.49 -37.63 9.90
N ILE A 154 13.82 -37.74 11.04
CA ILE A 154 13.70 -36.67 12.02
C ILE A 154 15.05 -36.20 12.51
N LYS A 155 15.98 -37.13 12.75
CA LYS A 155 17.37 -36.84 13.14
C LYS A 155 18.09 -36.09 12.03
N TRP A 156 17.99 -36.52 10.76
CA TRP A 156 18.62 -35.83 9.62
C TRP A 156 18.10 -34.42 9.39
N PHE A 157 16.81 -34.16 9.63
CA PHE A 157 16.28 -32.80 9.66
C PHE A 157 16.92 -31.95 10.75
N ARG A 158 17.11 -32.53 11.95
CA ARG A 158 17.64 -31.82 13.13
C ARG A 158 19.13 -31.54 13.05
N ASP A 159 19.92 -32.52 12.64
CA ASP A 159 21.39 -32.41 12.61
C ASP A 159 21.94 -31.87 11.28
N GLY A 160 21.09 -31.74 10.25
CA GLY A 160 21.47 -31.23 8.95
C GLY A 160 22.48 -32.13 8.20
N SER A 161 22.60 -33.42 8.55
CA SER A 161 23.56 -34.33 7.93
C SER A 161 23.23 -34.64 6.45
N LYS A 162 22.00 -34.42 6.01
CA LYS A 162 21.57 -34.65 4.63
C LYS A 162 20.71 -33.49 4.13
N PRO A 163 21.26 -32.27 3.99
CA PRO A 163 20.49 -31.05 3.74
C PRO A 163 19.78 -31.05 2.39
N ASP A 164 20.28 -31.76 1.38
CA ASP A 164 19.67 -31.84 0.06
C ASP A 164 18.36 -32.66 0.04
N TYR A 165 18.21 -33.61 0.97
CA TYR A 165 17.01 -34.47 1.07
C TYR A 165 16.13 -34.10 2.25
N TYR A 166 16.70 -33.60 3.32
CA TYR A 166 16.02 -33.25 4.57
C TYR A 166 16.35 -31.80 4.99
N PRO A 167 15.90 -30.80 4.18
CA PRO A 167 16.21 -29.41 4.45
C PRO A 167 15.37 -28.84 5.61
N ASN A 168 15.94 -27.89 6.33
CA ASN A 168 15.22 -27.02 7.25
C ASN A 168 15.27 -25.58 6.73
N THR A 169 14.37 -25.23 5.82
CA THR A 169 14.37 -23.95 5.13
C THR A 169 13.30 -23.02 5.70
N LYS A 170 13.71 -21.88 6.25
CA LYS A 170 12.82 -20.78 6.61
C LYS A 170 12.54 -19.93 5.38
N TRP A 171 11.49 -20.28 4.67
CA TRP A 171 11.14 -19.64 3.39
C TRP A 171 10.96 -18.13 3.48
N ALA A 172 10.43 -17.62 4.59
CA ALA A 172 10.27 -16.17 4.76
C ALA A 172 11.62 -15.44 4.72
N ASP A 173 12.65 -15.98 5.38
CA ASP A 173 13.99 -15.40 5.42
C ASP A 173 14.73 -15.52 4.07
N LEU A 174 14.38 -16.54 3.28
CA LEU A 174 14.99 -16.76 1.97
C LEU A 174 14.35 -15.93 0.86
N VAL A 175 13.02 -15.71 0.94
CA VAL A 175 12.22 -15.12 -0.16
C VAL A 175 11.96 -13.63 0.05
N LEU A 176 12.11 -13.12 1.28
CA LEU A 176 11.80 -11.73 1.58
C LEU A 176 13.06 -10.92 1.88
N ASP A 177 13.22 -9.82 1.16
CA ASP A 177 14.18 -8.78 1.52
C ASP A 177 13.66 -8.01 2.74
N ASN A 178 14.47 -7.92 3.79
CA ASN A 178 14.11 -7.25 5.03
C ASN A 178 15.35 -6.70 5.74
N PRO A 179 15.48 -5.38 5.97
CA PRO A 179 14.52 -4.31 5.61
C PRO A 179 14.60 -3.89 4.14
N VAL A 180 13.52 -3.28 3.63
CA VAL A 180 13.50 -2.65 2.30
C VAL A 180 13.39 -1.13 2.40
N VAL A 181 13.95 -0.41 1.41
CA VAL A 181 14.10 1.04 1.43
C VAL A 181 12.99 1.72 0.63
N THR A 182 12.52 2.85 1.11
CA THR A 182 11.66 3.76 0.35
C THR A 182 12.16 5.18 0.47
N THR A 183 12.16 5.93 -0.63
CA THR A 183 12.53 7.34 -0.63
C THR A 183 11.52 8.16 -1.43
N GLN A 184 11.21 9.35 -0.95
CA GLN A 184 10.38 10.29 -1.71
C GLN A 184 11.00 11.68 -1.63
N HIS A 185 10.96 12.38 -2.76
CA HIS A 185 11.46 13.74 -2.91
C HIS A 185 10.43 14.54 -3.69
N SER A 186 10.06 15.71 -3.20
CA SER A 186 9.13 16.62 -3.86
C SER A 186 9.70 18.03 -3.83
N LEU A 187 9.77 18.67 -4.98
CA LEU A 187 10.23 20.04 -5.17
C LEU A 187 9.10 20.85 -5.80
N ASN A 188 8.63 21.87 -5.10
CA ASN A 188 7.52 22.69 -5.55
C ASN A 188 7.93 24.14 -5.71
N PHE A 189 7.44 24.74 -6.78
CA PHE A 189 7.60 26.16 -7.12
C PHE A 189 6.21 26.78 -7.18
N SER A 190 6.00 27.88 -6.49
CA SER A 190 4.75 28.64 -6.58
C SER A 190 5.02 30.13 -6.57
N GLY A 191 4.15 30.89 -7.20
CA GLY A 191 4.25 32.33 -7.21
C GLY A 191 3.29 32.96 -8.19
N GLY A 192 3.29 34.26 -8.28
CA GLY A 192 2.49 34.95 -9.25
C GLY A 192 2.24 36.41 -8.96
N SER A 193 1.62 37.04 -9.93
CA SER A 193 1.13 38.43 -9.91
C SER A 193 -0.40 38.48 -9.89
N ASP A 194 -0.96 39.67 -9.99
CA ASP A 194 -2.41 39.84 -10.17
C ASP A 194 -2.93 39.23 -11.49
N LYS A 195 -2.05 39.13 -12.50
CA LYS A 195 -2.42 38.70 -13.85
C LYS A 195 -2.12 37.24 -14.12
N VAL A 196 -1.04 36.69 -13.53
CA VAL A 196 -0.63 35.30 -13.79
C VAL A 196 -0.13 34.70 -12.49
N ARG A 197 -0.64 33.52 -12.17
CA ARG A 197 -0.23 32.72 -11.03
C ARG A 197 0.17 31.33 -11.51
N PHE A 198 1.19 30.77 -10.92
CA PHE A 198 1.67 29.43 -11.31
C PHE A 198 2.01 28.58 -10.09
N PHE A 199 1.82 27.31 -10.24
CA PHE A 199 2.34 26.24 -9.38
C PHE A 199 2.99 25.19 -10.28
N SER A 200 4.18 24.73 -9.92
CA SER A 200 4.83 23.58 -10.55
C SER A 200 5.41 22.68 -9.47
N GLY A 201 5.12 21.40 -9.56
CA GLY A 201 5.60 20.36 -8.66
C GLY A 201 6.37 19.29 -9.41
N LEU A 202 7.53 18.88 -8.87
CA LEU A 202 8.32 17.75 -9.32
C LEU A 202 8.36 16.73 -8.18
N GLY A 203 7.90 15.51 -8.42
CA GLY A 203 7.92 14.42 -7.46
C GLY A 203 8.73 13.24 -7.94
N TYR A 204 9.50 12.64 -7.06
CA TYR A 204 10.17 11.36 -7.26
C TYR A 204 9.88 10.44 -6.08
N LEU A 205 9.49 9.22 -6.36
CA LEU A 205 9.30 8.15 -5.39
C LEU A 205 10.07 6.91 -5.84
N TYR A 206 10.90 6.37 -4.98
CA TYR A 206 11.45 5.02 -5.07
C TYR A 206 10.87 4.19 -3.93
N ASP A 207 10.32 3.02 -4.26
CA ASP A 207 9.66 2.14 -3.31
C ASP A 207 10.08 0.69 -3.57
N ASP A 208 10.99 0.21 -2.77
CA ASP A 208 11.45 -1.18 -2.80
C ASP A 208 10.40 -2.13 -2.20
N LYS A 209 10.36 -3.35 -2.70
CA LYS A 209 9.39 -4.38 -2.30
C LYS A 209 10.08 -5.47 -1.51
N PHE A 210 9.33 -6.16 -0.67
CA PHE A 210 9.84 -7.31 0.09
C PHE A 210 10.24 -8.49 -0.79
N MET A 211 9.73 -8.58 -2.02
CA MET A 211 10.16 -9.61 -2.97
C MET A 211 11.45 -9.17 -3.67
N PRO A 212 12.52 -9.98 -3.63
CA PRO A 212 13.81 -9.67 -4.26
C PRO A 212 13.67 -9.25 -5.73
N GLY A 213 14.40 -8.21 -6.12
CA GLY A 213 14.42 -7.70 -7.49
C GLY A 213 13.17 -6.93 -7.91
N GLN A 214 12.24 -6.65 -7.01
CA GLN A 214 11.07 -5.84 -7.31
C GLN A 214 11.19 -4.45 -6.67
N SER A 215 11.08 -3.42 -7.49
CA SER A 215 11.01 -2.03 -7.05
C SER A 215 9.99 -1.25 -7.88
N SER A 216 9.53 -0.14 -7.35
CA SER A 216 8.65 0.78 -8.05
C SER A 216 9.26 2.18 -8.05
N GLN A 217 9.28 2.81 -9.21
CA GLN A 217 9.71 4.20 -9.36
C GLN A 217 8.56 5.01 -9.93
N ARG A 218 8.34 6.19 -9.37
CA ARG A 218 7.32 7.11 -9.86
C ARG A 218 7.87 8.52 -9.96
N TYR A 219 7.60 9.14 -11.09
CA TYR A 219 7.93 10.53 -11.38
C TYR A 219 6.63 11.28 -11.58
N ASN A 220 6.42 12.37 -10.87
CA ASN A 220 5.26 13.25 -10.99
C ASN A 220 5.74 14.62 -11.49
N LEU A 221 4.98 15.17 -12.43
CA LEU A 221 5.11 16.56 -12.88
C LEU A 221 3.71 17.18 -12.84
N ASP A 222 3.57 18.19 -11.99
CA ASP A 222 2.34 18.95 -11.84
C ASP A 222 2.58 20.38 -12.31
N ILE A 223 1.75 20.89 -13.20
CA ILE A 223 1.80 22.29 -13.67
C ILE A 223 0.40 22.87 -13.62
N ASN A 224 0.25 23.96 -12.92
CA ASN A 224 -1.00 24.71 -12.84
C ASN A 224 -0.70 26.18 -13.08
N VAL A 225 -1.35 26.77 -14.09
CA VAL A 225 -1.24 28.18 -14.44
C VAL A 225 -2.63 28.78 -14.52
N ALA A 226 -2.83 29.88 -13.83
CA ALA A 226 -4.07 30.67 -13.86
C ALA A 226 -3.72 32.11 -14.29
N ALA A 227 -4.43 32.63 -15.28
CA ALA A 227 -4.32 33.97 -15.84
C ALA A 227 -5.60 34.77 -15.62
#